data_44b45377930882b334ea933a6923ddb9
#
_entry.id   44b45377930882b334ea933a6923ddb9
#
_cell.length_a   1.000
_cell.length_b   1.000
_cell.length_c   1.000
_cell.angle_alpha   90.00
_cell.angle_beta   90.00
_cell.angle_gamma   90.00
#
_symmetry.space_group_name_H-M   'P 1'
#
loop_
_entity.id
_entity.type
_entity.pdbx_description
1 polymer ?
#
loop_
_entity_poly.entity_id
_entity_poly.type
_entity_poly.pdbx_seq_one_letter_code
_entity_poly.pdbx_strand_id
1 'polypeptide(L)'
;MKRFYLLLTTLFIGFALFASDEHGTEKLDGNQAEEEFNPTAVIMEHIADAHDWHILDKVDKETGEKRGVSIPLPVILFHDGNLDVFMSSKFHHGHSTVKKGNCEYALVHGKIYLTEHGEINYNEEKEITNVKPLDLSITKNVASMMLSAILLLIVFIPMARKYKKGNGIPSGIQGFMEPIILFIKDDIAIPNIGEQQYKRFLPYLITVFFFIWFNNMLGLLPNGANLTGNIAVTMTLAFITMLITNLSGNKNYWKHVFATPGVPIWLAPIMIPVELIGILSKPFALMIRLFANITAGHIIVLSLVSLIFIFKTIWISPVSIAFVLFMDVLELLVALLQAYIFTLLSALFIGLAVQEHH
;
A
#
# COMPACT_ATOMS: atom_id res chain seq x y z
N MET A 1 22.79 9.22 -19.00
CA MET A 1 21.97 8.70 -20.11
C MET A 1 21.97 7.17 -20.18
N LYS A 2 23.13 6.46 -20.33
CA LYS A 2 23.14 4.99 -20.43
C LYS A 2 22.45 4.24 -19.27
N ARG A 3 22.55 4.72 -18.02
CA ARG A 3 21.88 4.10 -16.85
C ARG A 3 20.37 4.34 -16.80
N PHE A 4 19.90 5.45 -17.39
CA PHE A 4 18.47 5.73 -17.52
C PHE A 4 17.82 4.80 -18.56
N TYR A 5 18.50 4.56 -19.69
CA TYR A 5 18.05 3.58 -20.69
C TYR A 5 18.07 2.15 -20.14
N LEU A 6 19.02 1.82 -19.27
CA LEU A 6 19.08 0.49 -18.62
C LEU A 6 17.90 0.29 -17.67
N LEU A 7 17.52 1.31 -16.92
CA LEU A 7 16.34 1.30 -16.03
C LEU A 7 15.03 1.20 -16.85
N LEU A 8 14.96 1.94 -17.96
CA LEU A 8 13.82 1.88 -18.87
C LEU A 8 13.72 0.51 -19.57
N THR A 9 14.85 -0.09 -19.97
CA THR A 9 14.88 -1.42 -20.57
C THR A 9 14.58 -2.54 -19.58
N THR A 10 15.00 -2.44 -18.32
CA THR A 10 14.61 -3.43 -17.29
C THR A 10 13.13 -3.32 -16.92
N LEU A 11 12.57 -2.11 -16.92
CA LEU A 11 11.12 -1.91 -16.79
C LEU A 11 10.37 -2.51 -17.98
N PHE A 12 10.90 -2.33 -19.20
CA PHE A 12 10.32 -2.83 -20.43
C PHE A 12 10.39 -4.36 -20.54
N ILE A 13 11.49 -4.97 -20.07
CA ILE A 13 11.65 -6.43 -20.04
C ILE A 13 10.71 -7.05 -19.00
N GLY A 14 10.54 -6.42 -17.83
CA GLY A 14 9.55 -6.83 -16.83
C GLY A 14 8.13 -6.82 -17.41
N PHE A 15 7.80 -5.82 -18.20
CA PHE A 15 6.49 -5.67 -18.84
C PHE A 15 6.27 -6.69 -20.00
N ALA A 16 7.31 -6.97 -20.80
CA ALA A 16 7.25 -7.98 -21.85
C ALA A 16 7.06 -9.39 -21.29
N LEU A 17 7.61 -9.67 -20.12
CA LEU A 17 7.39 -10.94 -19.41
C LEU A 17 5.95 -11.06 -18.87
N PHE A 18 5.32 -9.95 -18.51
CA PHE A 18 3.91 -9.91 -18.09
C PHE A 18 2.94 -10.14 -19.26
N ALA A 19 3.29 -9.62 -20.45
CA ALA A 19 2.49 -9.80 -21.67
C ALA A 19 2.62 -11.20 -22.29
N SER A 20 3.61 -11.99 -21.87
CA SER A 20 3.83 -13.36 -22.36
C SER A 20 3.17 -14.45 -21.52
N ASP A 21 2.52 -14.10 -20.39
CA ASP A 21 1.69 -15.04 -19.64
C ASP A 21 0.38 -15.31 -20.41
N GLU A 22 0.51 -16.11 -21.48
CA GLU A 22 -0.65 -16.82 -22.03
C GLU A 22 -1.26 -17.69 -20.93
N HIS A 23 -2.48 -17.39 -20.55
CA HIS A 23 -3.33 -18.33 -19.81
C HIS A 23 -3.42 -19.63 -20.61
N GLY A 24 -2.55 -20.57 -20.30
CA GLY A 24 -2.68 -21.93 -20.78
C GLY A 24 -3.98 -22.50 -20.23
N THR A 25 -4.92 -22.75 -21.11
CA THR A 25 -6.11 -23.54 -20.84
C THR A 25 -5.68 -24.86 -20.21
N GLU A 26 -5.98 -25.07 -18.92
CA GLU A 26 -6.07 -26.40 -18.35
C GLU A 26 -7.06 -27.19 -19.18
N LYS A 27 -6.57 -28.24 -19.85
CA LYS A 27 -7.43 -29.29 -20.41
C LYS A 27 -7.96 -30.11 -19.21
N LEU A 28 -9.05 -29.66 -18.67
CA LEU A 28 -9.93 -30.54 -17.91
C LEU A 28 -10.85 -31.28 -18.87
N ASP A 29 -10.91 -32.58 -18.69
CA ASP A 29 -11.76 -33.52 -19.44
C ASP A 29 -13.19 -33.03 -19.63
N GLY A 30 -13.67 -33.25 -20.84
CA GLY A 30 -15.01 -33.25 -21.36
C GLY A 30 -16.14 -32.56 -20.61
N ASN A 31 -16.67 -31.46 -21.18
CA ASN A 31 -17.89 -30.74 -20.81
C ASN A 31 -17.77 -29.61 -19.78
N GLN A 32 -16.85 -28.67 -19.98
CA GLN A 32 -17.02 -27.35 -19.38
C GLN A 32 -17.12 -26.30 -20.48
N ALA A 33 -18.19 -25.50 -20.42
CA ALA A 33 -18.31 -24.28 -21.18
C ALA A 33 -17.03 -23.45 -20.97
N GLU A 34 -16.47 -22.85 -22.02
CA GLU A 34 -15.35 -21.90 -21.92
C GLU A 34 -15.70 -20.91 -20.80
N GLU A 35 -15.01 -20.97 -19.66
CA GLU A 35 -15.15 -19.94 -18.63
C GLU A 35 -14.74 -18.63 -19.25
N GLU A 36 -15.72 -17.78 -19.44
CA GLU A 36 -15.54 -16.45 -20.00
C GLU A 36 -14.59 -15.67 -19.09
N PHE A 37 -13.47 -15.19 -19.65
CA PHE A 37 -12.45 -14.45 -18.90
C PHE A 37 -13.12 -13.31 -18.11
N ASN A 38 -13.05 -13.39 -16.78
CA ASN A 38 -13.61 -12.39 -15.87
C ASN A 38 -12.55 -11.40 -15.39
N PRO A 39 -12.39 -10.25 -16.06
CA PRO A 39 -11.36 -9.26 -15.72
C PRO A 39 -11.53 -8.71 -14.31
N THR A 40 -12.76 -8.59 -13.82
CA THR A 40 -13.03 -8.07 -12.47
C THR A 40 -12.47 -8.98 -11.39
N ALA A 41 -12.62 -10.30 -11.53
CA ALA A 41 -12.08 -11.26 -10.58
C ALA A 41 -10.54 -11.17 -10.52
N VAL A 42 -9.88 -11.14 -11.68
CA VAL A 42 -8.42 -11.02 -11.79
C VAL A 42 -7.91 -9.70 -11.17
N ILE A 43 -8.59 -8.58 -11.44
CA ILE A 43 -8.22 -7.27 -10.89
C ILE A 43 -8.36 -7.28 -9.36
N MET A 44 -9.48 -7.79 -8.84
CA MET A 44 -9.74 -7.82 -7.40
C MET A 44 -8.76 -8.73 -6.66
N GLU A 45 -8.42 -9.88 -7.23
CA GLU A 45 -7.41 -10.80 -6.67
C GLU A 45 -6.03 -10.16 -6.62
N HIS A 46 -5.64 -9.45 -7.68
CA HIS A 46 -4.34 -8.78 -7.74
C HIS A 46 -4.18 -7.64 -6.73
N ILE A 47 -5.26 -6.88 -6.47
CA ILE A 47 -5.27 -5.76 -5.53
C ILE A 47 -5.39 -6.25 -4.08
N ALA A 48 -6.01 -7.41 -3.84
CA ALA A 48 -6.21 -7.97 -2.51
C ALA A 48 -4.89 -8.28 -1.80
N ASP A 49 -4.94 -8.23 -0.47
CA ASP A 49 -3.84 -8.71 0.37
C ASP A 49 -3.83 -10.25 0.40
N ALA A 50 -2.66 -10.85 0.42
CA ALA A 50 -2.49 -12.30 0.36
C ALA A 50 -1.51 -12.80 1.43
N HIS A 51 -1.66 -14.08 1.83
CA HIS A 51 -0.77 -14.74 2.78
C HIS A 51 0.49 -15.32 2.14
N ASP A 52 0.61 -15.23 0.81
CA ASP A 52 1.82 -15.56 0.06
C ASP A 52 2.18 -14.41 -0.89
N TRP A 53 3.46 -14.29 -1.20
CA TRP A 53 3.93 -13.28 -2.15
C TRP A 53 4.28 -13.97 -3.45
N HIS A 54 3.32 -14.00 -4.37
CA HIS A 54 3.53 -14.52 -5.72
C HIS A 54 4.47 -13.60 -6.50
N ILE A 55 5.55 -14.17 -7.09
CA ILE A 55 6.53 -13.38 -7.83
C ILE A 55 6.39 -13.60 -9.33
N LEU A 56 6.30 -14.87 -9.78
CA LEU A 56 6.18 -15.22 -11.19
C LEU A 56 5.73 -16.68 -11.35
N ASP A 57 5.09 -16.97 -12.47
CA ASP A 57 4.77 -18.32 -12.90
C ASP A 57 5.88 -18.86 -13.79
N LYS A 58 6.41 -20.01 -13.43
CA LYS A 58 7.37 -20.74 -14.25
C LYS A 58 6.63 -21.87 -14.96
N VAL A 59 6.57 -21.80 -16.28
CA VAL A 59 6.05 -22.91 -17.10
C VAL A 59 7.16 -23.94 -17.24
N ASP A 60 6.90 -25.15 -16.79
CA ASP A 60 7.79 -26.27 -17.04
C ASP A 60 7.73 -26.64 -18.52
N LYS A 61 8.88 -26.58 -19.20
CA LYS A 61 8.95 -26.82 -20.64
C LYS A 61 8.67 -28.26 -21.07
N GLU A 62 8.78 -29.24 -20.13
CA GLU A 62 8.58 -30.65 -20.41
C GLU A 62 7.13 -31.08 -20.12
N THR A 63 6.51 -30.55 -19.08
CA THR A 63 5.16 -30.97 -18.66
C THR A 63 4.07 -29.96 -19.06
N GLY A 64 4.44 -28.71 -19.41
CA GLY A 64 3.49 -27.62 -19.68
C GLY A 64 2.78 -27.11 -18.40
N GLU A 65 3.11 -27.66 -17.23
CA GLU A 65 2.52 -27.23 -15.97
C GLU A 65 3.07 -25.88 -15.52
N LYS A 66 2.18 -24.99 -15.12
CA LYS A 66 2.53 -23.72 -14.50
C LYS A 66 2.82 -23.95 -13.02
N ARG A 67 4.04 -23.64 -12.59
CA ARG A 67 4.42 -23.63 -11.17
C ARG A 67 4.62 -22.19 -10.73
N GLY A 68 3.73 -21.69 -9.89
CA GLY A 68 3.87 -20.39 -9.25
C GLY A 68 5.09 -20.36 -8.33
N VAL A 69 5.99 -19.40 -8.56
CA VAL A 69 7.10 -19.12 -7.63
C VAL A 69 6.62 -18.05 -6.68
N SER A 70 6.27 -18.47 -5.47
CA SER A 70 5.85 -17.56 -4.40
C SER A 70 6.82 -17.63 -3.21
N ILE A 71 7.00 -16.50 -2.54
CA ILE A 71 7.68 -16.46 -1.25
C ILE A 71 6.64 -16.81 -0.18
N PRO A 72 6.78 -17.94 0.51
CA PRO A 72 5.88 -18.30 1.58
C PRO A 72 6.08 -17.36 2.78
N LEU A 73 4.98 -16.83 3.30
CA LEU A 73 4.98 -15.93 4.45
C LEU A 73 4.55 -16.67 5.72
N PRO A 74 5.03 -16.24 6.92
CA PRO A 74 4.61 -16.85 8.17
C PRO A 74 3.15 -16.50 8.48
N VAL A 75 2.36 -17.55 8.66
CA VAL A 75 0.96 -17.49 9.11
C VAL A 75 0.94 -17.65 10.63
N ILE A 76 0.31 -16.71 11.33
CA ILE A 76 0.21 -16.65 12.78
C ILE A 76 -1.26 -16.49 13.13
N LEU A 77 -1.86 -17.54 13.69
CA LEU A 77 -3.28 -17.58 14.03
C LEU A 77 -3.45 -17.75 15.53
N PHE A 78 -4.41 -17.02 16.09
CA PHE A 78 -4.78 -17.14 17.49
C PHE A 78 -6.25 -17.54 17.62
N HIS A 79 -6.50 -18.67 18.27
CA HIS A 79 -7.84 -19.21 18.50
C HIS A 79 -7.89 -19.99 19.81
N ASP A 80 -8.93 -19.78 20.62
CA ASP A 80 -9.19 -20.46 21.90
C ASP A 80 -7.98 -20.53 22.85
N GLY A 81 -7.20 -19.43 22.91
CA GLY A 81 -6.01 -19.36 23.77
C GLY A 81 -4.76 -20.02 23.20
N ASN A 82 -4.83 -20.65 22.03
CA ASN A 82 -3.71 -21.29 21.34
C ASN A 82 -3.17 -20.38 20.22
N LEU A 83 -1.83 -20.35 20.10
CA LEU A 83 -1.13 -19.66 19.04
C LEU A 83 -0.54 -20.66 18.07
N ASP A 84 -1.06 -20.70 16.85
CA ASP A 84 -0.58 -21.57 15.79
C ASP A 84 0.26 -20.79 14.78
N VAL A 85 1.50 -21.25 14.56
CA VAL A 85 2.45 -20.64 13.61
C VAL A 85 2.91 -21.68 12.60
N PHE A 86 2.77 -21.35 11.31
CA PHE A 86 3.24 -22.17 10.20
C PHE A 86 3.46 -21.32 8.94
N MET A 87 4.04 -21.91 7.88
CA MET A 87 4.28 -21.20 6.63
C MET A 87 3.09 -21.35 5.68
N SER A 88 2.77 -20.29 4.94
CA SER A 88 1.66 -20.27 3.97
C SER A 88 1.77 -21.32 2.87
N SER A 89 3.00 -21.78 2.55
CA SER A 89 3.24 -22.85 1.58
C SER A 89 2.46 -24.14 1.86
N LYS A 90 2.05 -24.38 3.12
CA LYS A 90 1.25 -25.54 3.49
C LYS A 90 -0.17 -25.52 2.95
N PHE A 91 -0.69 -24.37 2.60
CA PHE A 91 -2.01 -24.26 1.96
C PHE A 91 -2.00 -24.61 0.46
N HIS A 92 -0.82 -24.77 -0.16
CA HIS A 92 -0.69 -25.05 -1.60
C HIS A 92 -1.60 -24.13 -2.43
N HIS A 93 -1.48 -22.81 -2.21
CA HIS A 93 -2.33 -21.76 -2.85
C HIS A 93 -3.85 -21.92 -2.59
N GLY A 94 -4.24 -22.50 -1.45
CA GLY A 94 -5.65 -22.71 -1.08
C GLY A 94 -6.23 -24.07 -1.49
N HIS A 95 -5.44 -24.93 -2.14
CA HIS A 95 -5.90 -26.26 -2.56
C HIS A 95 -5.84 -27.32 -1.43
N SER A 96 -5.24 -26.99 -0.28
CA SER A 96 -5.14 -27.92 0.84
C SER A 96 -5.44 -27.23 2.17
N THR A 97 -6.00 -28.02 3.10
CA THR A 97 -6.18 -27.61 4.48
C THR A 97 -4.94 -27.89 5.30
N VAL A 98 -4.73 -27.14 6.37
CA VAL A 98 -3.59 -27.29 7.28
C VAL A 98 -4.09 -27.69 8.65
N LYS A 99 -3.71 -28.88 9.09
CA LYS A 99 -3.96 -29.34 10.46
C LYS A 99 -2.83 -28.91 11.39
N LYS A 100 -3.20 -28.23 12.49
CA LYS A 100 -2.27 -27.85 13.54
C LYS A 100 -2.94 -28.06 14.89
N GLY A 101 -2.35 -28.93 15.73
CA GLY A 101 -3.00 -29.33 16.99
C GLY A 101 -4.38 -29.92 16.75
N ASN A 102 -5.38 -29.38 17.41
CA ASN A 102 -6.78 -29.79 17.27
C ASN A 102 -7.57 -28.98 16.23
N CYS A 103 -6.94 -28.02 15.59
CA CYS A 103 -7.58 -27.13 14.62
C CYS A 103 -7.16 -27.50 13.19
N GLU A 104 -8.09 -27.36 12.28
CA GLU A 104 -7.86 -27.45 10.84
C GLU A 104 -8.24 -26.13 10.17
N TYR A 105 -7.37 -25.64 9.31
CA TYR A 105 -7.49 -24.32 8.68
C TYR A 105 -7.58 -24.46 7.17
N ALA A 106 -8.48 -23.70 6.54
CA ALA A 106 -8.56 -23.57 5.09
C ALA A 106 -8.38 -22.10 4.68
N LEU A 107 -7.69 -21.89 3.57
CA LEU A 107 -7.52 -20.57 2.95
C LEU A 107 -8.53 -20.43 1.80
N VAL A 108 -9.48 -19.51 1.93
CA VAL A 108 -10.51 -19.26 0.92
C VAL A 108 -10.59 -17.76 0.64
N HIS A 109 -10.45 -17.39 -0.62
CA HIS A 109 -10.46 -15.98 -1.07
C HIS A 109 -9.52 -15.07 -0.24
N GLY A 110 -8.30 -15.55 0.05
CA GLY A 110 -7.30 -14.82 0.81
C GLY A 110 -7.55 -14.69 2.31
N LYS A 111 -8.60 -15.34 2.86
CA LYS A 111 -8.93 -15.35 4.28
C LYS A 111 -8.86 -16.75 4.84
N ILE A 112 -8.41 -16.87 6.10
CA ILE A 112 -8.26 -18.15 6.78
C ILE A 112 -9.49 -18.40 7.65
N TYR A 113 -10.02 -19.64 7.54
CA TYR A 113 -11.19 -20.10 8.28
C TYR A 113 -10.84 -21.41 9.02
N LEU A 114 -11.47 -21.59 10.17
CA LEU A 114 -11.48 -22.86 10.87
C LEU A 114 -12.43 -23.81 10.16
N THR A 115 -11.98 -25.03 9.93
CA THR A 115 -12.78 -26.08 9.30
C THR A 115 -12.90 -27.30 10.20
N GLU A 116 -14.04 -27.95 10.12
CA GLU A 116 -14.24 -29.28 10.67
C GLU A 116 -14.19 -30.25 9.48
N HIS A 117 -13.26 -31.21 9.53
CA HIS A 117 -13.02 -32.20 8.46
C HIS A 117 -12.66 -31.62 7.09
N GLY A 118 -12.14 -30.38 7.02
CA GLY A 118 -11.73 -29.73 5.77
C GLY A 118 -12.87 -29.11 4.97
N GLU A 119 -14.11 -29.09 5.49
CA GLU A 119 -15.27 -28.58 4.78
C GLU A 119 -15.52 -27.11 5.12
N ILE A 120 -15.89 -26.35 4.06
CA ILE A 120 -16.34 -24.96 4.19
C ILE A 120 -17.86 -24.95 4.12
N ASN A 121 -18.49 -24.43 5.16
CA ASN A 121 -19.92 -24.30 5.26
C ASN A 121 -20.40 -22.98 4.68
N TYR A 122 -21.42 -23.03 3.83
CA TYR A 122 -22.05 -21.85 3.22
C TYR A 122 -23.49 -21.71 3.71
N ASN A 123 -23.94 -20.47 3.93
CA ASN A 123 -25.34 -20.18 4.18
C ASN A 123 -26.14 -20.12 2.84
N GLU A 124 -27.46 -19.87 2.93
CA GLU A 124 -28.33 -19.75 1.78
C GLU A 124 -27.93 -18.58 0.83
N GLU A 125 -27.22 -17.57 1.37
CA GLU A 125 -26.70 -16.41 0.63
C GLU A 125 -25.30 -16.65 0.05
N LYS A 126 -24.78 -17.91 0.12
CA LYS A 126 -23.43 -18.32 -0.29
C LYS A 126 -22.30 -17.62 0.48
N GLU A 127 -22.56 -17.16 1.70
CA GLU A 127 -21.52 -16.66 2.60
C GLU A 127 -20.95 -17.78 3.46
N ILE A 128 -19.63 -17.70 3.74
CA ILE A 128 -18.92 -18.67 4.58
C ILE A 128 -19.30 -18.45 6.04
N THR A 129 -19.83 -19.48 6.68
CA THR A 129 -20.27 -19.46 8.09
C THR A 129 -19.21 -19.94 9.07
N ASN A 130 -18.12 -20.51 8.58
CA ASN A 130 -17.01 -20.99 9.41
C ASN A 130 -16.40 -19.86 10.26
N VAL A 131 -15.96 -20.22 11.47
CA VAL A 131 -15.34 -19.27 12.40
C VAL A 131 -14.00 -18.78 11.84
N LYS A 132 -13.75 -17.47 11.96
CA LYS A 132 -12.45 -16.86 11.60
C LYS A 132 -11.58 -16.81 12.85
N PRO A 133 -10.36 -17.39 12.83
CA PRO A 133 -9.39 -17.15 13.88
C PRO A 133 -8.92 -15.69 13.85
N LEU A 134 -8.35 -15.20 14.95
CA LEU A 134 -7.65 -13.91 14.93
C LEU A 134 -6.36 -14.09 14.12
N ASP A 135 -6.31 -13.44 12.97
CA ASP A 135 -5.20 -13.52 12.02
C ASP A 135 -4.19 -12.40 12.28
N LEU A 136 -3.01 -12.80 12.76
CA LEU A 136 -1.85 -11.94 13.00
C LEU A 136 -0.71 -12.23 12.01
N SER A 137 -1.03 -12.87 10.90
CA SER A 137 -0.06 -13.32 9.91
C SER A 137 0.70 -12.16 9.27
N ILE A 138 1.91 -12.46 8.82
CA ILE A 138 2.66 -11.54 7.96
C ILE A 138 2.13 -11.73 6.54
N THR A 139 1.24 -10.83 6.13
CA THR A 139 0.70 -10.80 4.76
C THR A 139 1.68 -10.14 3.79
N LYS A 140 1.39 -10.20 2.49
CA LYS A 140 2.14 -9.54 1.42
C LYS A 140 2.34 -8.04 1.72
N ASN A 141 1.30 -7.35 2.19
CA ASN A 141 1.37 -5.93 2.54
C ASN A 141 2.27 -5.67 3.75
N VAL A 142 2.18 -6.50 4.81
CA VAL A 142 3.06 -6.39 5.99
C VAL A 142 4.52 -6.65 5.63
N ALA A 143 4.78 -7.66 4.80
CA ALA A 143 6.12 -7.98 4.32
C ALA A 143 6.72 -6.82 3.48
N SER A 144 5.92 -6.21 2.59
CA SER A 144 6.33 -5.04 1.81
C SER A 144 6.60 -3.82 2.71
N MET A 145 5.76 -3.59 3.73
CA MET A 145 5.97 -2.54 4.72
C MET A 145 7.30 -2.73 5.48
N MET A 146 7.62 -3.95 5.89
CA MET A 146 8.89 -4.27 6.53
C MET A 146 10.07 -4.05 5.58
N LEU A 147 9.93 -4.47 4.32
CA LEU A 147 10.94 -4.27 3.29
C LEU A 147 11.22 -2.78 3.06
N SER A 148 10.18 -1.96 2.93
CA SER A 148 10.32 -0.52 2.75
C SER A 148 10.95 0.15 3.97
N ALA A 149 10.60 -0.26 5.19
CA ALA A 149 11.22 0.23 6.41
C ALA A 149 12.72 -0.11 6.48
N ILE A 150 13.09 -1.35 6.13
CA ILE A 150 14.50 -1.78 6.06
C ILE A 150 15.24 -0.97 4.99
N LEU A 151 14.65 -0.76 3.82
CA LEU A 151 15.24 0.03 2.74
C LEU A 151 15.48 1.50 3.18
N LEU A 152 14.51 2.10 3.88
CA LEU A 152 14.69 3.42 4.49
C LEU A 152 15.90 3.44 5.46
N LEU A 153 16.00 2.46 6.34
CA LEU A 153 17.13 2.37 7.29
C LEU A 153 18.47 2.21 6.56
N ILE A 154 18.52 1.37 5.51
CA ILE A 154 19.72 1.16 4.68
C ILE A 154 20.15 2.46 3.99
N VAL A 155 19.22 3.30 3.57
CA VAL A 155 19.51 4.57 2.89
C VAL A 155 19.89 5.65 3.91
N PHE A 156 19.09 5.86 4.95
CA PHE A 156 19.24 7.01 5.84
C PHE A 156 20.31 6.84 6.93
N ILE A 157 20.58 5.62 7.42
CA ILE A 157 21.61 5.41 8.45
C ILE A 157 23.03 5.74 7.94
N PRO A 158 23.48 5.24 6.78
CA PRO A 158 24.78 5.62 6.24
C PRO A 158 24.87 7.11 5.91
N MET A 159 23.78 7.70 5.42
CA MET A 159 23.71 9.12 5.13
C MET A 159 23.91 9.95 6.40
N ALA A 160 23.18 9.65 7.48
CA ALA A 160 23.30 10.33 8.76
C ALA A 160 24.72 10.18 9.36
N ARG A 161 25.36 9.02 9.20
CA ARG A 161 26.74 8.79 9.63
C ARG A 161 27.75 9.65 8.86
N LYS A 162 27.54 9.85 7.54
CA LYS A 162 28.41 10.71 6.74
C LYS A 162 28.31 12.17 7.16
N TYR A 163 27.11 12.68 7.45
CA TYR A 163 26.93 14.03 7.98
C TYR A 163 27.65 14.26 9.31
N LYS A 164 27.66 13.27 10.21
CA LYS A 164 28.38 13.35 11.49
C LYS A 164 29.91 13.40 11.33
N LYS A 165 30.47 12.82 10.26
CA LYS A 165 31.89 12.80 9.98
C LYS A 165 32.43 14.09 9.35
N GLY A 166 31.57 15.06 9.02
CA GLY A 166 31.97 16.40 8.63
C GLY A 166 32.58 16.56 7.22
N ASN A 167 32.54 15.56 6.37
CA ASN A 167 32.98 15.70 4.97
C ASN A 167 31.86 16.42 4.17
N GLY A 168 31.97 17.74 4.08
CA GLY A 168 30.97 18.70 3.65
C GLY A 168 30.49 18.63 2.20
N ILE A 169 30.89 17.64 1.40
CA ILE A 169 30.43 17.51 0.01
C ILE A 169 29.58 16.24 -0.10
N PRO A 170 28.25 16.40 -0.38
CA PRO A 170 27.36 15.26 -0.57
C PRO A 170 27.77 14.47 -1.82
N SER A 171 27.90 13.15 -1.70
CA SER A 171 28.31 12.28 -2.79
C SER A 171 27.40 11.04 -2.92
N GLY A 172 27.15 10.60 -4.16
CA GLY A 172 26.34 9.43 -4.45
C GLY A 172 24.87 9.59 -4.04
N ILE A 173 24.32 8.63 -3.29
CA ILE A 173 22.92 8.63 -2.82
C ILE A 173 22.61 9.86 -1.96
N GLN A 174 23.58 10.32 -1.15
CA GLN A 174 23.44 11.51 -0.33
C GLN A 174 23.15 12.75 -1.21
N GLY A 175 23.92 12.94 -2.29
CA GLY A 175 23.71 14.07 -3.22
C GLY A 175 22.36 14.04 -3.96
N PHE A 176 21.76 12.86 -4.09
CA PHE A 176 20.40 12.74 -4.67
C PHE A 176 19.30 13.01 -3.64
N MET A 177 19.48 12.54 -2.39
CA MET A 177 18.45 12.68 -1.35
C MET A 177 18.44 14.05 -0.67
N GLU A 178 19.60 14.72 -0.60
CA GLU A 178 19.74 16.02 0.08
C GLU A 178 18.82 17.11 -0.49
N PRO A 179 18.74 17.33 -1.81
CA PRO A 179 17.80 18.32 -2.37
C PRO A 179 16.34 18.04 -1.95
N ILE A 180 15.94 16.77 -1.88
CA ILE A 180 14.57 16.40 -1.49
C ILE A 180 14.34 16.69 0.00
N ILE A 181 15.33 16.40 0.85
CA ILE A 181 15.25 16.70 2.28
C ILE A 181 15.19 18.21 2.52
N LEU A 182 16.01 18.98 1.81
CA LEU A 182 15.99 20.44 1.87
C LEU A 182 14.65 20.98 1.39
N PHE A 183 14.11 20.47 0.30
CA PHE A 183 12.78 20.81 -0.16
C PHE A 183 11.70 20.56 0.91
N ILE A 184 11.71 19.40 1.56
CA ILE A 184 10.75 19.12 2.64
C ILE A 184 10.94 20.06 3.82
N LYS A 185 12.19 20.45 4.13
CA LYS A 185 12.50 21.37 5.22
C LYS A 185 12.10 22.81 4.88
N ASP A 186 12.58 23.32 3.73
CA ASP A 186 12.54 24.75 3.41
C ASP A 186 11.20 25.15 2.76
N ASP A 187 10.61 24.28 1.93
CA ASP A 187 9.36 24.59 1.23
C ASP A 187 8.10 24.00 1.92
N ILE A 188 8.25 22.99 2.81
CA ILE A 188 7.09 22.41 3.49
C ILE A 188 7.11 22.69 4.98
N ALA A 189 8.18 22.31 5.71
CA ALA A 189 8.16 22.34 7.16
C ALA A 189 8.22 23.77 7.72
N ILE A 190 9.16 24.59 7.25
CA ILE A 190 9.35 25.95 7.75
C ILE A 190 8.14 26.84 7.46
N PRO A 191 7.60 26.92 6.22
CA PRO A 191 6.48 27.80 5.92
C PRO A 191 5.19 27.44 6.64
N ASN A 192 4.94 26.14 6.89
CA ASN A 192 3.69 25.69 7.49
C ASN A 192 3.74 25.60 9.01
N ILE A 193 4.88 25.21 9.60
CA ILE A 193 5.00 25.00 11.07
C ILE A 193 5.67 26.19 11.77
N GLY A 194 6.53 26.90 11.05
CA GLY A 194 7.30 28.04 11.58
C GLY A 194 8.73 27.65 12.03
N GLU A 195 9.64 28.65 11.96
CA GLU A 195 11.09 28.45 12.21
C GLU A 195 11.43 27.93 13.61
N GLN A 196 10.59 28.21 14.62
CA GLN A 196 10.87 27.82 15.98
C GLN A 196 10.55 26.35 16.27
N GLN A 197 9.53 25.79 15.62
CA GLN A 197 9.00 24.47 15.98
C GLN A 197 9.24 23.39 14.91
N TYR A 198 9.57 23.74 13.66
CA TYR A 198 9.72 22.77 12.57
C TYR A 198 10.70 21.64 12.90
N LYS A 199 11.78 21.91 13.65
CA LYS A 199 12.82 20.93 14.01
C LYS A 199 12.28 19.70 14.74
N ARG A 200 11.20 19.87 15.51
CA ARG A 200 10.54 18.79 16.26
C ARG A 200 9.79 17.85 15.32
N PHE A 201 9.17 18.38 14.27
CA PHE A 201 8.28 17.63 13.38
C PHE A 201 8.95 17.19 12.08
N LEU A 202 10.07 17.81 11.72
CA LEU A 202 10.80 17.50 10.48
C LEU A 202 11.16 16.02 10.34
N PRO A 203 11.63 15.29 11.38
CA PRO A 203 11.92 13.86 11.26
C PRO A 203 10.67 13.05 10.87
N TYR A 204 9.51 13.39 11.43
CA TYR A 204 8.24 12.76 11.07
C TYR A 204 7.86 13.03 9.62
N LEU A 205 7.93 14.28 9.17
CA LEU A 205 7.60 14.68 7.79
C LEU A 205 8.49 13.98 6.76
N ILE A 206 9.79 13.93 7.01
CA ILE A 206 10.75 13.21 6.16
C ILE A 206 10.41 11.71 6.12
N THR A 207 10.16 11.10 7.28
CA THR A 207 9.83 9.67 7.36
C THR A 207 8.57 9.34 6.58
N VAL A 208 7.49 10.12 6.75
CA VAL A 208 6.22 9.89 6.06
C VAL A 208 6.37 10.10 4.55
N PHE A 209 7.07 11.15 4.12
CA PHE A 209 7.31 11.41 2.71
C PHE A 209 8.00 10.23 2.03
N PHE A 210 9.14 9.81 2.55
CA PHE A 210 9.91 8.72 1.94
C PHE A 210 9.23 7.37 2.11
N PHE A 211 8.51 7.14 3.21
CA PHE A 211 7.74 5.93 3.42
C PHE A 211 6.63 5.79 2.36
N ILE A 212 5.83 6.83 2.13
CA ILE A 212 4.79 6.82 1.11
C ILE A 212 5.42 6.69 -0.28
N TRP A 213 6.44 7.47 -0.59
CA TRP A 213 7.08 7.45 -1.90
C TRP A 213 7.68 6.09 -2.24
N PHE A 214 8.44 5.49 -1.31
CA PHE A 214 9.06 4.18 -1.54
C PHE A 214 8.02 3.06 -1.65
N ASN A 215 6.98 3.08 -0.84
CA ASN A 215 5.92 2.07 -0.94
C ASN A 215 5.13 2.20 -2.24
N ASN A 216 4.83 3.41 -2.68
CA ASN A 216 4.21 3.63 -3.98
C ASN A 216 5.11 3.14 -5.13
N MET A 217 6.41 3.42 -5.06
CA MET A 217 7.38 2.93 -6.05
C MET A 217 7.51 1.40 -6.05
N LEU A 218 7.50 0.77 -4.88
CA LEU A 218 7.49 -0.69 -4.76
C LEU A 218 6.19 -1.31 -5.27
N GLY A 219 5.07 -0.61 -5.10
CA GLY A 219 3.77 -1.02 -5.63
C GLY A 219 3.69 -1.03 -7.15
N LEU A 220 4.43 -0.13 -7.82
CA LEU A 220 4.52 -0.07 -9.29
C LEU A 220 5.33 -1.24 -9.90
N LEU A 221 6.08 -1.97 -9.09
CA LEU A 221 6.81 -3.14 -9.60
C LEU A 221 5.81 -4.26 -9.94
N PRO A 222 6.05 -5.03 -11.00
CA PRO A 222 5.25 -6.21 -11.30
C PRO A 222 5.17 -7.13 -10.08
N ASN A 223 3.96 -7.55 -9.71
CA ASN A 223 3.68 -8.32 -8.49
C ASN A 223 4.10 -7.63 -7.17
N GLY A 224 4.36 -6.32 -7.19
CA GLY A 224 4.58 -5.49 -6.02
C GLY A 224 3.35 -5.52 -5.08
N ALA A 225 3.59 -5.31 -3.79
CA ALA A 225 2.49 -5.13 -2.85
C ALA A 225 1.94 -3.71 -2.95
N ASN A 226 0.64 -3.57 -3.19
CA ASN A 226 -0.05 -2.28 -3.19
C ASN A 226 -0.35 -1.84 -1.74
N LEU A 227 0.69 -1.48 -0.99
CA LEU A 227 0.56 -1.16 0.43
C LEU A 227 -0.35 0.04 0.68
N THR A 228 -0.19 1.10 -0.10
CA THR A 228 -0.99 2.33 0.04
C THR A 228 -2.38 2.23 -0.58
N GLY A 229 -2.65 1.18 -1.35
CA GLY A 229 -3.98 0.73 -1.76
C GLY A 229 -4.71 -0.09 -0.68
N ASN A 230 -4.09 -0.33 0.47
CA ASN A 230 -4.76 -0.93 1.63
C ASN A 230 -5.30 0.18 2.55
N ILE A 231 -6.63 0.19 2.74
CA ILE A 231 -7.31 1.23 3.53
C ILE A 231 -6.86 1.23 5.00
N ALA A 232 -6.51 0.08 5.57
CA ALA A 232 -6.05 -0.01 6.96
C ALA A 232 -4.69 0.69 7.14
N VAL A 233 -3.78 0.54 6.18
CA VAL A 233 -2.47 1.20 6.20
C VAL A 233 -2.61 2.72 6.06
N THR A 234 -3.39 3.18 5.08
CA THR A 234 -3.61 4.62 4.86
C THR A 234 -4.36 5.27 6.01
N MET A 235 -5.32 4.56 6.61
CA MET A 235 -6.01 5.00 7.83
C MET A 235 -5.04 5.13 9.00
N THR A 236 -4.14 4.16 9.19
CA THR A 236 -3.13 4.19 10.26
C THR A 236 -2.19 5.39 10.10
N LEU A 237 -1.69 5.67 8.88
CA LEU A 237 -0.86 6.84 8.62
C LEU A 237 -1.59 8.16 8.90
N ALA A 238 -2.85 8.27 8.45
CA ALA A 238 -3.68 9.43 8.70
C ALA A 238 -4.00 9.61 10.19
N PHE A 239 -4.25 8.51 10.90
CA PHE A 239 -4.50 8.52 12.33
C PHE A 239 -3.26 8.94 13.14
N ILE A 240 -2.06 8.47 12.76
CA ILE A 240 -0.80 8.93 13.36
C ILE A 240 -0.63 10.44 13.16
N THR A 241 -0.90 10.96 11.96
CA THR A 241 -0.87 12.41 11.71
C THR A 241 -1.85 13.15 12.61
N MET A 242 -3.07 12.64 12.76
CA MET A 242 -4.08 13.21 13.65
C MET A 242 -3.62 13.22 15.11
N LEU A 243 -3.04 12.12 15.58
CA LEU A 243 -2.51 12.03 16.95
C LEU A 243 -1.40 13.04 17.18
N ILE A 244 -0.42 13.13 16.27
CA ILE A 244 0.68 14.10 16.39
C ILE A 244 0.12 15.52 16.40
N THR A 245 -0.82 15.85 15.53
CA THR A 245 -1.45 17.17 15.44
C THR A 245 -2.15 17.52 16.75
N ASN A 246 -3.05 16.66 17.23
CA ASN A 246 -3.87 16.94 18.40
C ASN A 246 -3.08 16.93 19.71
N LEU A 247 -2.12 15.98 19.86
CA LEU A 247 -1.26 15.92 21.06
C LEU A 247 -0.24 17.08 21.12
N SER A 248 0.10 17.67 19.99
CA SER A 248 0.99 18.83 19.92
C SER A 248 0.24 20.16 19.96
N GLY A 249 -1.09 20.12 19.97
CA GLY A 249 -1.95 21.32 19.95
C GLY A 249 -1.75 22.20 21.18
N ASN A 250 -1.55 23.50 20.94
CA ASN A 250 -1.43 24.52 21.99
C ASN A 250 -2.78 24.77 22.70
N LYS A 251 -2.72 25.46 23.84
CA LYS A 251 -3.94 25.88 24.55
C LYS A 251 -4.89 26.70 23.68
N ASN A 252 -4.36 27.53 22.79
CA ASN A 252 -5.14 28.34 21.85
C ASN A 252 -5.87 27.47 20.81
N TYR A 253 -5.24 26.41 20.34
CA TYR A 253 -5.86 25.42 19.45
C TYR A 253 -7.08 24.76 20.10
N TRP A 254 -6.94 24.24 21.32
CA TRP A 254 -8.05 23.63 22.05
C TRP A 254 -9.12 24.63 22.46
N LYS A 255 -8.70 25.88 22.78
CA LYS A 255 -9.64 26.96 23.00
C LYS A 255 -10.46 27.29 21.77
N HIS A 256 -9.84 27.27 20.58
CA HIS A 256 -10.56 27.46 19.31
C HIS A 256 -11.58 26.35 19.07
N VAL A 257 -11.24 25.11 19.36
CA VAL A 257 -12.13 23.94 19.19
C VAL A 257 -13.36 24.02 20.11
N PHE A 258 -13.17 24.36 21.39
CA PHE A 258 -14.25 24.37 22.39
C PHE A 258 -14.88 25.74 22.63
N ALA A 259 -14.19 26.80 22.29
CA ALA A 259 -14.68 28.18 22.50
C ALA A 259 -14.16 29.07 21.38
N THR A 260 -14.70 28.91 20.17
CA THR A 260 -14.30 29.67 18.97
C THR A 260 -14.35 31.18 19.24
N PRO A 261 -13.22 31.92 19.10
CA PRO A 261 -13.18 33.34 19.34
C PRO A 261 -14.14 34.09 18.43
N GLY A 262 -14.87 35.08 18.97
CA GLY A 262 -15.80 35.91 18.21
C GLY A 262 -17.18 35.31 17.96
N VAL A 263 -17.45 34.09 18.45
CA VAL A 263 -18.77 33.48 18.34
C VAL A 263 -19.55 33.63 19.64
N PRO A 264 -20.81 34.10 19.61
CA PRO A 264 -21.66 34.16 20.79
C PRO A 264 -21.87 32.78 21.41
N ILE A 265 -21.90 32.73 22.77
CA ILE A 265 -21.97 31.45 23.53
C ILE A 265 -23.19 30.60 23.15
N TRP A 266 -24.31 31.22 22.76
CA TRP A 266 -25.53 30.51 22.37
C TRP A 266 -25.37 29.67 21.07
N LEU A 267 -24.35 29.96 20.23
CA LEU A 267 -24.01 29.19 19.05
C LEU A 267 -23.01 28.05 19.36
N ALA A 268 -22.41 28.02 20.55
CA ALA A 268 -21.44 26.99 20.93
C ALA A 268 -21.95 25.54 20.74
N PRO A 269 -23.22 25.19 21.05
CA PRO A 269 -23.74 23.84 20.83
C PRO A 269 -23.71 23.36 19.39
N ILE A 270 -23.67 24.28 18.41
CA ILE A 270 -23.57 23.99 16.99
C ILE A 270 -22.11 24.02 16.54
N MET A 271 -21.31 24.96 17.03
CA MET A 271 -19.93 25.15 16.60
C MET A 271 -19.01 24.03 17.10
N ILE A 272 -19.16 23.58 18.34
CA ILE A 272 -18.31 22.51 18.88
C ILE A 272 -18.40 21.20 18.06
N PRO A 273 -19.59 20.66 17.74
CA PRO A 273 -19.70 19.51 16.86
C PRO A 273 -19.08 19.74 15.47
N VAL A 274 -19.26 20.93 14.89
CA VAL A 274 -18.66 21.28 13.57
C VAL A 274 -17.14 21.24 13.62
N GLU A 275 -16.53 21.83 14.66
CA GLU A 275 -15.07 21.78 14.84
C GLU A 275 -14.56 20.36 15.08
N LEU A 276 -15.27 19.56 15.88
CA LEU A 276 -14.92 18.15 16.10
C LEU A 276 -14.99 17.33 14.79
N ILE A 277 -16.04 17.54 13.99
CA ILE A 277 -16.15 16.93 12.66
C ILE A 277 -14.98 17.42 11.78
N GLY A 278 -14.62 18.70 11.85
CA GLY A 278 -13.46 19.27 11.15
C GLY A 278 -12.15 18.57 11.51
N ILE A 279 -11.89 18.30 12.78
CA ILE A 279 -10.71 17.57 13.24
C ILE A 279 -10.68 16.14 12.68
N LEU A 280 -11.83 15.47 12.64
CA LEU A 280 -11.94 14.10 12.15
C LEU A 280 -11.88 14.02 10.61
N SER A 281 -12.44 15.00 9.91
CA SER A 281 -12.49 15.02 8.44
C SER A 281 -11.11 15.20 7.79
N LYS A 282 -10.19 15.91 8.44
CA LYS A 282 -8.83 16.13 7.93
C LYS A 282 -8.05 14.83 7.70
N PRO A 283 -7.88 13.93 8.70
CA PRO A 283 -7.22 12.65 8.48
C PRO A 283 -8.01 11.74 7.54
N PHE A 284 -9.35 11.80 7.58
CA PHE A 284 -10.18 11.05 6.64
C PHE A 284 -9.92 11.45 5.19
N ALA A 285 -9.79 12.74 4.91
CA ALA A 285 -9.44 13.23 3.58
C ALA A 285 -8.04 12.79 3.13
N LEU A 286 -7.04 12.76 4.06
CA LEU A 286 -5.71 12.23 3.79
C LEU A 286 -5.74 10.74 3.43
N MET A 287 -6.47 9.95 4.23
CA MET A 287 -6.65 8.52 4.02
C MET A 287 -7.27 8.22 2.65
N ILE A 288 -8.43 8.81 2.36
CA ILE A 288 -9.15 8.56 1.10
C ILE A 288 -8.31 8.98 -0.10
N ARG A 289 -7.63 10.11 -0.04
CA ARG A 289 -6.80 10.59 -1.15
C ARG A 289 -5.67 9.62 -1.47
N LEU A 290 -4.95 9.13 -0.43
CA LEU A 290 -3.85 8.19 -0.62
C LEU A 290 -4.35 6.86 -1.15
N PHE A 291 -5.39 6.30 -0.54
CA PHE A 291 -6.01 5.04 -0.94
C PHE A 291 -6.57 5.10 -2.36
N ALA A 292 -7.43 6.10 -2.65
CA ALA A 292 -8.16 6.15 -3.92
C ALA A 292 -7.25 6.36 -5.12
N ASN A 293 -6.23 7.23 -5.02
CA ASN A 293 -5.35 7.52 -6.15
C ASN A 293 -4.55 6.28 -6.58
N ILE A 294 -3.98 5.55 -5.62
CA ILE A 294 -3.17 4.37 -5.93
C ILE A 294 -4.05 3.21 -6.39
N THR A 295 -5.17 2.97 -5.71
CA THR A 295 -6.10 1.90 -6.10
C THR A 295 -6.70 2.14 -7.49
N ALA A 296 -7.10 3.38 -7.79
CA ALA A 296 -7.62 3.73 -9.11
C ALA A 296 -6.57 3.56 -10.21
N GLY A 297 -5.31 3.96 -9.97
CA GLY A 297 -4.21 3.75 -10.91
C GLY A 297 -4.05 2.28 -11.28
N HIS A 298 -3.91 1.40 -10.28
CA HIS A 298 -3.80 -0.05 -10.51
C HIS A 298 -5.01 -0.65 -11.24
N ILE A 299 -6.24 -0.23 -10.88
CA ILE A 299 -7.45 -0.70 -11.57
C ILE A 299 -7.42 -0.31 -13.05
N ILE A 300 -7.02 0.91 -13.36
CA ILE A 300 -6.95 1.40 -14.76
C ILE A 300 -5.91 0.61 -15.55
N VAL A 301 -4.70 0.43 -15.02
CA VAL A 301 -3.63 -0.31 -15.68
C VAL A 301 -4.05 -1.76 -15.93
N LEU A 302 -4.56 -2.46 -14.91
CA LEU A 302 -5.02 -3.84 -15.05
C LEU A 302 -6.22 -3.97 -16.01
N SER A 303 -7.13 -2.97 -16.02
CA SER A 303 -8.25 -2.96 -16.98
C SER A 303 -7.75 -2.81 -18.43
N LEU A 304 -6.75 -1.95 -18.67
CA LEU A 304 -6.14 -1.79 -20.00
C LEU A 304 -5.43 -3.05 -20.46
N VAL A 305 -4.75 -3.76 -19.56
CA VAL A 305 -4.13 -5.06 -19.86
C VAL A 305 -5.21 -6.11 -20.17
N SER A 306 -6.28 -6.16 -19.36
CA SER A 306 -7.39 -7.09 -19.56
C SER A 306 -8.12 -6.92 -20.91
N LEU A 307 -8.06 -5.71 -21.49
CA LEU A 307 -8.65 -5.42 -22.81
C LEU A 307 -8.05 -6.29 -23.90
N ILE A 308 -6.75 -6.61 -23.83
CA ILE A 308 -6.06 -7.47 -24.79
C ILE A 308 -6.69 -8.87 -24.78
N PHE A 309 -6.98 -9.40 -23.60
CA PHE A 309 -7.58 -10.73 -23.41
C PHE A 309 -9.05 -10.78 -23.81
N ILE A 310 -9.81 -9.70 -23.54
CA ILE A 310 -11.24 -9.59 -23.91
C ILE A 310 -11.43 -9.61 -25.42
N PHE A 311 -10.66 -8.79 -26.14
CA PHE A 311 -10.84 -8.64 -27.58
C PHE A 311 -10.18 -9.76 -28.40
N LYS A 312 -9.27 -10.52 -27.82
CA LYS A 312 -8.54 -11.64 -28.49
C LYS A 312 -7.95 -11.23 -29.85
N THR A 313 -7.68 -9.94 -30.07
CA THR A 313 -7.26 -9.37 -31.36
C THR A 313 -5.88 -8.75 -31.23
N ILE A 314 -4.91 -9.24 -31.98
CA ILE A 314 -3.51 -8.78 -31.94
C ILE A 314 -3.34 -7.28 -32.27
N TRP A 315 -4.27 -6.70 -33.04
CA TRP A 315 -4.25 -5.28 -33.41
C TRP A 315 -4.52 -4.32 -32.23
N ILE A 316 -5.17 -4.79 -31.17
CA ILE A 316 -5.45 -3.99 -29.96
C ILE A 316 -4.22 -3.94 -29.06
N SER A 317 -3.39 -4.97 -29.08
CA SER A 317 -2.21 -5.07 -28.19
C SER A 317 -1.26 -3.84 -28.27
N PRO A 318 -0.86 -3.34 -29.45
CA PRO A 318 0.03 -2.17 -29.50
C PRO A 318 -0.61 -0.91 -28.89
N VAL A 319 -1.92 -0.73 -29.10
CA VAL A 319 -2.67 0.42 -28.57
C VAL A 319 -2.77 0.31 -27.04
N SER A 320 -3.18 -0.86 -26.55
CA SER A 320 -3.29 -1.11 -25.10
C SER A 320 -1.94 -0.93 -24.41
N ILE A 321 -0.85 -1.49 -24.96
CA ILE A 321 0.51 -1.34 -24.40
C ILE A 321 0.95 0.12 -24.37
N ALA A 322 0.67 0.90 -25.43
CA ALA A 322 1.01 2.32 -25.45
C ALA A 322 0.26 3.11 -24.34
N PHE A 323 -1.04 2.80 -24.14
CA PHE A 323 -1.82 3.41 -23.06
C PHE A 323 -1.34 2.98 -21.68
N VAL A 324 -1.01 1.71 -21.48
CA VAL A 324 -0.45 1.21 -20.20
C VAL A 324 0.86 1.92 -19.88
N LEU A 325 1.79 2.03 -20.82
CA LEU A 325 3.04 2.75 -20.60
C LEU A 325 2.82 4.23 -20.25
N PHE A 326 1.83 4.86 -20.90
CA PHE A 326 1.45 6.23 -20.56
C PHE A 326 0.89 6.32 -19.13
N MET A 327 0.03 5.39 -18.74
CA MET A 327 -0.54 5.32 -17.39
C MET A 327 0.53 5.05 -16.33
N ASP A 328 1.51 4.17 -16.59
CA ASP A 328 2.61 3.89 -15.68
C ASP A 328 3.46 5.14 -15.40
N VAL A 329 3.71 5.95 -16.44
CA VAL A 329 4.42 7.24 -16.27
C VAL A 329 3.60 8.21 -15.41
N LEU A 330 2.28 8.28 -15.63
CA LEU A 330 1.40 9.09 -14.79
C LEU A 330 1.37 8.58 -13.36
N GLU A 331 1.29 7.27 -13.16
CA GLU A 331 1.26 6.65 -11.83
C GLU A 331 2.56 6.90 -11.06
N LEU A 332 3.71 6.86 -11.75
CA LEU A 332 5.01 7.26 -11.18
C LEU A 332 5.00 8.72 -10.68
N LEU A 333 4.44 9.62 -11.47
CA LEU A 333 4.31 11.03 -11.11
C LEU A 333 3.35 11.20 -9.93
N VAL A 334 2.21 10.51 -9.97
CA VAL A 334 1.22 10.52 -8.88
C VAL A 334 1.82 9.94 -7.59
N ALA A 335 2.65 8.91 -7.67
CA ALA A 335 3.34 8.31 -6.52
C ALA A 335 4.18 9.34 -5.74
N LEU A 336 4.94 10.19 -6.46
CA LEU A 336 5.72 11.27 -5.87
C LEU A 336 4.81 12.40 -5.35
N LEU A 337 3.85 12.83 -6.17
CA LEU A 337 2.91 13.90 -5.84
C LEU A 337 2.10 13.55 -4.59
N GLN A 338 1.72 12.29 -4.42
CA GLN A 338 0.96 11.82 -3.27
C GLN A 338 1.77 11.90 -1.97
N ALA A 339 3.06 11.52 -2.00
CA ALA A 339 3.97 11.70 -0.88
C ALA A 339 4.12 13.19 -0.51
N TYR A 340 4.25 14.05 -1.52
CA TYR A 340 4.32 15.50 -1.34
C TYR A 340 3.05 16.06 -0.70
N ILE A 341 1.87 15.78 -1.27
CA ILE A 341 0.60 16.32 -0.78
C ILE A 341 0.29 15.83 0.64
N PHE A 342 0.55 14.55 0.94
CA PHE A 342 0.33 14.02 2.28
C PHE A 342 1.22 14.73 3.30
N THR A 343 2.50 14.93 2.98
CA THR A 343 3.46 15.61 3.85
C THR A 343 3.13 17.08 4.03
N LEU A 344 2.74 17.78 2.96
CA LEU A 344 2.34 19.18 2.99
C LEU A 344 1.11 19.40 3.88
N LEU A 345 0.06 18.58 3.70
CA LEU A 345 -1.14 18.69 4.51
C LEU A 345 -0.89 18.29 5.97
N SER A 346 -0.02 17.31 6.22
CA SER A 346 0.40 16.97 7.59
C SER A 346 1.13 18.14 8.25
N ALA A 347 2.04 18.80 7.55
CA ALA A 347 2.74 19.97 8.04
C ALA A 347 1.77 21.14 8.31
N LEU A 348 0.81 21.38 7.39
CA LEU A 348 -0.23 22.39 7.56
C LEU A 348 -1.08 22.14 8.81
N PHE A 349 -1.54 20.89 9.02
CA PHE A 349 -2.38 20.55 10.17
C PHE A 349 -1.61 20.67 11.48
N ILE A 350 -0.34 20.24 11.50
CA ILE A 350 0.54 20.43 12.65
C ILE A 350 0.76 21.92 12.91
N GLY A 351 1.04 22.71 11.87
CA GLY A 351 1.23 24.15 11.97
C GLY A 351 0.03 24.87 12.58
N LEU A 352 -1.18 24.57 12.09
CA LEU A 352 -2.41 25.13 12.64
C LEU A 352 -2.62 24.78 14.14
N ALA A 353 -2.10 23.64 14.60
CA ALA A 353 -2.23 23.21 15.98
C ALA A 353 -1.18 23.83 16.92
N VAL A 354 0.03 24.13 16.40
CA VAL A 354 1.16 24.60 17.22
C VAL A 354 1.45 26.09 17.10
N GLN A 355 1.01 26.77 16.01
CA GLN A 355 1.20 28.23 15.87
C GLN A 355 0.41 28.98 16.93
N GLU A 356 1.06 29.95 17.55
CA GLU A 356 0.40 30.94 18.41
C GLU A 356 -0.18 32.03 17.50
N HIS A 357 -1.50 32.07 17.39
CA HIS A 357 -2.16 33.23 16.82
C HIS A 357 -2.02 34.40 17.82
N HIS A 358 -1.20 35.36 17.49
CA HIS A 358 -1.11 36.66 18.16
C HIS A 358 -2.33 37.51 17.84
#